data_af41dca8c0e53651df83ee518825b124
#
_entry.id   af41dca8c0e53651df83ee518825b124
#
_cell.length_a   1.000
_cell.length_b   1.000
_cell.length_c   1.000
_cell.angle_alpha   90.00
_cell.angle_beta   90.00
_cell.angle_gamma   90.00
#
_symmetry.space_group_name_H-M   'P 1'
#
loop_
_entity.id
_entity.type
_entity.pdbx_description
1 polymer ?
#
loop_
_entity_poly.entity_id
_entity_poly.type
_entity_poly.pdbx_seq_one_letter_code
_entity_poly.pdbx_strand_id
1 'polypeptide(L)'
;GLGDIGPLASKPVMEGKGVLFKKFAGVDVFDIEIDEKDPAKLVDIIASLEPTFGAINLEDIKAPDCFYVERELRKRMKIPVFHDDQHGTAITVGAAMINALKVAGKDPKTVKLVTSGAGAAALACLGLLLKLGIPRENIYVTDLAGVVYEGRTELMDEDKQFFAQNTPARTLGEIIEDADVFLGLSAGGVLKKDMVRKMAARPIIFALANPNPEILPEDVKSVRDDAI
;
A
#
# COMPACT_ATOMS: atom_id res chain seq x y z
N GLY A 1 -0.63 7.43 -3.08
CA GLY A 1 -0.77 8.82 -3.47
C GLY A 1 -1.65 9.03 -4.70
N LEU A 2 -1.71 10.23 -5.18
CA LEU A 2 -2.50 10.61 -6.37
C LEU A 2 -1.89 10.07 -7.68
N GLY A 3 -0.73 9.45 -7.60
CA GLY A 3 0.03 8.99 -8.75
C GLY A 3 0.77 10.11 -9.47
N ASP A 4 1.04 9.95 -10.77
CA ASP A 4 1.75 10.95 -11.58
C ASP A 4 0.78 12.06 -12.02
N ILE A 5 0.53 13.04 -11.13
CA ILE A 5 -0.29 14.23 -11.44
C ILE A 5 0.52 15.41 -11.98
N GLY A 6 1.84 15.26 -12.02
CA GLY A 6 2.80 16.27 -12.46
C GLY A 6 3.22 17.26 -11.38
N PRO A 7 4.39 17.91 -11.54
CA PRO A 7 5.04 18.69 -10.49
C PRO A 7 4.21 19.90 -10.02
N LEU A 8 3.53 20.59 -10.93
CA LEU A 8 2.70 21.74 -10.56
C LEU A 8 1.46 21.36 -9.73
N ALA A 9 0.81 20.24 -10.06
CA ALA A 9 -0.38 19.80 -9.35
C ALA A 9 -0.04 19.13 -8.00
N SER A 10 1.16 18.57 -7.85
CA SER A 10 1.62 17.98 -6.59
C SER A 10 2.09 19.00 -5.54
N LYS A 11 2.38 20.24 -5.94
CA LYS A 11 2.91 21.28 -5.04
C LYS A 11 2.10 21.46 -3.75
N PRO A 12 0.77 21.56 -3.75
CA PRO A 12 0.01 21.69 -2.50
C PRO A 12 0.20 20.51 -1.54
N VAL A 13 0.43 19.30 -2.09
CA VAL A 13 0.72 18.10 -1.29
C VAL A 13 2.07 18.24 -0.62
N MET A 14 3.10 18.68 -1.35
CA MET A 14 4.46 18.84 -0.84
C MET A 14 4.53 19.93 0.23
N GLU A 15 3.90 21.09 0.01
CA GLU A 15 3.78 22.15 1.01
C GLU A 15 3.07 21.65 2.28
N GLY A 16 1.98 20.88 2.12
CA GLY A 16 1.27 20.26 3.23
C GLY A 16 2.16 19.29 4.02
N LYS A 17 2.95 18.45 3.33
CA LYS A 17 3.94 17.56 3.94
C LYS A 17 4.97 18.37 4.74
N GLY A 18 5.52 19.44 4.18
CA GLY A 18 6.45 20.32 4.85
C GLY A 18 5.91 20.87 6.17
N VAL A 19 4.65 21.34 6.17
CA VAL A 19 3.96 21.80 7.38
C VAL A 19 3.83 20.70 8.42
N LEU A 20 3.44 19.48 8.01
CA LEU A 20 3.27 18.35 8.93
C LEU A 20 4.60 17.89 9.53
N PHE A 21 5.66 17.77 8.74
CA PHE A 21 7.01 17.46 9.22
C PHE A 21 7.49 18.50 10.24
N LYS A 22 7.30 19.77 9.94
CA LYS A 22 7.68 20.84 10.88
C LYS A 22 6.88 20.78 12.16
N LYS A 23 5.55 20.61 12.05
CA LYS A 23 4.64 20.64 13.21
C LYS A 23 4.84 19.43 14.13
N PHE A 24 5.00 18.24 13.59
CA PHE A 24 4.99 16.99 14.38
C PHE A 24 6.38 16.44 14.67
N ALA A 25 7.37 16.70 13.82
CA ALA A 25 8.73 16.19 13.99
C ALA A 25 9.77 17.29 14.22
N GLY A 26 9.43 18.57 14.06
CA GLY A 26 10.39 19.68 14.19
C GLY A 26 11.41 19.72 13.05
N VAL A 27 11.18 18.98 11.96
CA VAL A 27 12.08 18.89 10.82
C VAL A 27 11.79 20.00 9.83
N ASP A 28 12.83 20.69 9.35
CA ASP A 28 12.73 21.65 8.27
C ASP A 28 12.69 20.92 6.93
N VAL A 29 11.74 21.30 6.07
CA VAL A 29 11.50 20.68 4.78
C VAL A 29 11.61 21.72 3.66
N PHE A 30 12.25 21.32 2.58
CA PHE A 30 12.26 22.03 1.32
C PHE A 30 11.54 21.16 0.30
N ASP A 31 10.40 21.61 -0.18
CA ASP A 31 9.64 20.98 -1.23
C ASP A 31 10.30 21.26 -2.58
N ILE A 32 10.60 20.21 -3.34
CA ILE A 32 11.29 20.27 -4.62
C ILE A 32 10.50 19.44 -5.63
N GLU A 33 9.77 20.13 -6.50
CA GLU A 33 9.03 19.51 -7.58
C GLU A 33 9.93 19.39 -8.81
N ILE A 34 10.13 18.16 -9.28
CA ILE A 34 11.03 17.85 -10.41
C ILE A 34 10.20 17.47 -11.63
N ASP A 35 10.30 18.26 -12.72
CA ASP A 35 9.65 17.98 -13.99
C ASP A 35 10.51 17.06 -14.86
N GLU A 36 10.65 15.78 -14.41
CA GLU A 36 11.32 14.73 -15.14
C GLU A 36 10.53 13.42 -15.03
N LYS A 37 10.32 12.75 -16.18
CA LYS A 37 9.56 11.50 -16.26
C LYS A 37 10.44 10.26 -16.47
N ASP A 38 11.68 10.44 -16.88
CA ASP A 38 12.63 9.35 -17.00
C ASP A 38 13.14 8.96 -15.60
N PRO A 39 12.85 7.76 -15.10
CA PRO A 39 13.24 7.35 -13.75
C PRO A 39 14.75 7.39 -13.51
N ALA A 40 15.57 7.09 -14.52
CA ALA A 40 17.03 7.12 -14.38
C ALA A 40 17.55 8.55 -14.23
N LYS A 41 17.02 9.48 -15.01
CA LYS A 41 17.36 10.91 -14.87
C LYS A 41 16.87 11.48 -13.56
N LEU A 42 15.67 11.08 -13.12
CA LEU A 42 15.11 11.48 -11.83
C LEU A 42 16.04 11.06 -10.68
N VAL A 43 16.56 9.82 -10.73
CA VAL A 43 17.57 9.33 -9.77
C VAL A 43 18.84 10.21 -9.80
N ASP A 44 19.35 10.60 -10.99
CA ASP A 44 20.53 11.44 -11.10
C ASP A 44 20.32 12.83 -10.50
N ILE A 45 19.18 13.44 -10.76
CA ILE A 45 18.81 14.76 -10.21
C ILE A 45 18.72 14.69 -8.69
N ILE A 46 17.97 13.74 -8.14
CA ILE A 46 17.76 13.61 -6.69
C ILE A 46 19.09 13.31 -5.98
N ALA A 47 19.90 12.39 -6.52
CA ALA A 47 21.19 12.05 -5.95
C ALA A 47 22.14 13.27 -5.87
N SER A 48 22.06 14.20 -6.82
CA SER A 48 22.87 15.41 -6.82
C SER A 48 22.54 16.39 -5.67
N LEU A 49 21.40 16.24 -5.02
CA LEU A 49 20.96 17.08 -3.91
C LEU A 49 21.54 16.64 -2.55
N GLU A 50 22.16 15.46 -2.48
CA GLU A 50 22.67 14.88 -1.23
C GLU A 50 23.52 15.84 -0.38
N PRO A 51 24.42 16.68 -0.94
CA PRO A 51 25.22 17.57 -0.12
C PRO A 51 24.44 18.62 0.71
N THR A 52 23.20 18.87 0.32
CA THR A 52 22.36 19.90 0.96
C THR A 52 21.50 19.31 2.07
N PHE A 53 21.08 18.04 1.95
CA PHE A 53 20.00 17.47 2.78
C PHE A 53 20.48 16.34 3.69
N GLY A 54 19.79 16.21 4.84
CA GLY A 54 19.99 15.10 5.77
C GLY A 54 19.15 13.85 5.46
N ALA A 55 18.12 13.98 4.65
CA ALA A 55 17.26 12.88 4.18
C ALA A 55 16.45 13.29 2.95
N ILE A 56 15.94 12.32 2.21
CA ILE A 56 15.00 12.52 1.09
C ILE A 56 13.70 11.79 1.40
N ASN A 57 12.58 12.50 1.30
CA ASN A 57 11.23 11.92 1.22
C ASN A 57 10.77 11.93 -0.23
N LEU A 58 10.50 10.76 -0.80
CA LEU A 58 9.90 10.63 -2.13
C LEU A 58 8.38 10.59 -1.99
N GLU A 59 7.69 11.34 -2.85
CA GLU A 59 6.23 11.45 -2.82
C GLU A 59 5.70 11.48 -4.25
N ASP A 60 4.51 10.91 -4.47
CA ASP A 60 3.75 10.95 -5.73
C ASP A 60 4.50 10.41 -6.97
N ILE A 61 5.43 9.49 -6.78
CA ILE A 61 6.04 8.72 -7.86
C ILE A 61 5.26 7.41 -7.98
N LYS A 62 4.61 7.18 -9.11
CA LYS A 62 3.74 6.00 -9.31
C LYS A 62 4.54 4.70 -9.47
N ALA A 63 3.91 3.57 -9.13
CA ALA A 63 4.42 2.24 -9.48
C ALA A 63 4.33 1.99 -11.01
N PRO A 64 5.30 1.28 -11.62
CA PRO A 64 6.45 0.62 -10.97
C PRO A 64 7.68 1.51 -10.77
N ASP A 65 7.71 2.73 -11.34
CA ASP A 65 8.89 3.61 -11.35
C ASP A 65 9.38 3.95 -9.92
N CYS A 66 8.46 4.12 -8.98
CA CYS A 66 8.81 4.42 -7.59
C CYS A 66 9.71 3.36 -6.95
N PHE A 67 9.54 2.09 -7.29
CA PHE A 67 10.38 1.01 -6.76
C PHE A 67 11.81 1.10 -7.30
N TYR A 68 11.95 1.39 -8.59
CA TYR A 68 13.25 1.60 -9.22
C TYR A 68 13.96 2.82 -8.62
N VAL A 69 13.28 3.97 -8.60
CA VAL A 69 13.84 5.23 -8.09
C VAL A 69 14.32 5.08 -6.66
N GLU A 70 13.49 4.54 -5.76
CA GLU A 70 13.88 4.34 -4.36
C GLU A 70 15.07 3.38 -4.23
N ARG A 71 15.03 2.22 -4.91
CA ARG A 71 16.12 1.23 -4.84
C ARG A 71 17.45 1.81 -5.30
N GLU A 72 17.45 2.55 -6.41
CA GLU A 72 18.69 3.15 -6.94
C GLU A 72 19.21 4.29 -6.05
N LEU A 73 18.35 5.15 -5.54
CA LEU A 73 18.76 6.21 -4.61
C LEU A 73 19.34 5.63 -3.32
N ARG A 74 18.72 4.61 -2.74
CA ARG A 74 19.22 3.95 -1.52
C ARG A 74 20.58 3.27 -1.71
N LYS A 75 20.92 2.83 -2.94
CA LYS A 75 22.28 2.32 -3.25
C LYS A 75 23.31 3.43 -3.39
N ARG A 76 22.92 4.57 -3.93
CA ARG A 76 23.82 5.67 -4.31
C ARG A 76 24.04 6.69 -3.20
N MET A 77 23.01 7.00 -2.45
CA MET A 77 23.03 8.04 -1.41
C MET A 77 23.43 7.49 -0.05
N LYS A 78 24.15 8.32 0.72
CA LYS A 78 24.60 8.02 2.09
C LYS A 78 23.67 8.57 3.16
N ILE A 79 22.63 9.30 2.75
CA ILE A 79 21.56 9.80 3.60
C ILE A 79 20.31 8.92 3.45
N PRO A 80 19.40 8.88 4.45
CA PRO A 80 18.15 8.14 4.34
C PRO A 80 17.31 8.57 3.13
N VAL A 81 16.78 7.59 2.41
CA VAL A 81 15.78 7.78 1.35
C VAL A 81 14.53 7.00 1.74
N PHE A 82 13.41 7.68 1.79
CA PHE A 82 12.12 7.15 2.23
C PHE A 82 11.04 7.51 1.21
N HIS A 83 10.23 6.53 0.82
CA HIS A 83 9.09 6.76 -0.06
C HIS A 83 7.80 6.63 0.77
N ASP A 84 7.12 7.74 1.01
CA ASP A 84 6.00 7.78 1.96
C ASP A 84 4.80 6.97 1.49
N ASP A 85 4.42 7.05 0.23
CA ASP A 85 3.32 6.25 -0.34
C ASP A 85 3.51 4.73 -0.16
N GLN A 86 4.77 4.28 -0.09
CA GLN A 86 5.09 2.88 0.20
C GLN A 86 5.16 2.65 1.72
N HIS A 87 6.12 3.28 2.37
CA HIS A 87 6.54 2.90 3.72
C HIS A 87 5.74 3.59 4.83
N GLY A 88 5.27 4.82 4.61
CA GLY A 88 4.40 5.52 5.57
C GLY A 88 3.09 4.77 5.77
N THR A 89 2.44 4.40 4.66
CA THR A 89 1.23 3.58 4.69
C THR A 89 1.51 2.21 5.31
N ALA A 90 2.62 1.56 4.94
CA ALA A 90 2.96 0.24 5.48
C ALA A 90 3.19 0.26 7.00
N ILE A 91 3.85 1.28 7.54
CA ILE A 91 4.09 1.44 8.99
C ILE A 91 2.75 1.57 9.72
N THR A 92 1.85 2.42 9.23
CA THR A 92 0.53 2.63 9.84
C THR A 92 -0.31 1.37 9.80
N VAL A 93 -0.37 0.70 8.65
CA VAL A 93 -1.09 -0.58 8.46
C VAL A 93 -0.49 -1.67 9.35
N GLY A 94 0.82 -1.78 9.42
CA GLY A 94 1.50 -2.76 10.28
C GLY A 94 1.16 -2.58 11.75
N ALA A 95 1.20 -1.35 12.25
CA ALA A 95 0.82 -1.02 13.64
C ALA A 95 -0.65 -1.35 13.93
N ALA A 96 -1.55 -0.99 13.01
CA ALA A 96 -2.97 -1.31 13.11
C ALA A 96 -3.21 -2.82 13.07
N MET A 97 -2.53 -3.55 12.17
CA MET A 97 -2.67 -5.00 12.02
C MET A 97 -2.27 -5.76 13.29
N ILE A 98 -1.14 -5.42 13.89
CA ILE A 98 -0.69 -6.02 15.15
C ILE A 98 -1.78 -5.91 16.23
N ASN A 99 -2.41 -4.75 16.35
CA ASN A 99 -3.45 -4.52 17.35
C ASN A 99 -4.78 -5.19 16.96
N ALA A 100 -5.18 -5.13 15.69
CA ALA A 100 -6.41 -5.76 15.22
C ALA A 100 -6.36 -7.29 15.38
N LEU A 101 -5.24 -7.94 15.07
CA LEU A 101 -5.04 -9.37 15.29
C LEU A 101 -5.19 -9.75 16.77
N LYS A 102 -4.62 -8.95 17.69
CA LYS A 102 -4.81 -9.14 19.14
C LYS A 102 -6.27 -9.02 19.56
N VAL A 103 -6.96 -7.96 19.09
CA VAL A 103 -8.38 -7.75 19.37
C VAL A 103 -9.23 -8.88 18.81
N ALA A 104 -8.94 -9.32 17.56
CA ALA A 104 -9.65 -10.43 16.93
C ALA A 104 -9.32 -11.81 17.55
N GLY A 105 -8.23 -11.93 18.32
CA GLY A 105 -7.73 -13.19 18.83
C GLY A 105 -7.21 -14.12 17.74
N LYS A 106 -6.60 -13.54 16.68
CA LYS A 106 -6.10 -14.26 15.51
C LYS A 106 -4.58 -14.35 15.50
N ASP A 107 -4.06 -15.51 15.07
CA ASP A 107 -2.62 -15.74 14.90
C ASP A 107 -2.21 -15.28 13.49
N PRO A 108 -1.23 -14.37 13.34
CA PRO A 108 -0.73 -13.93 12.04
C PRO A 108 -0.28 -15.09 11.14
N LYS A 109 0.17 -16.21 11.72
CA LYS A 109 0.63 -17.39 10.95
C LYS A 109 -0.47 -18.15 10.23
N THR A 110 -1.72 -17.97 10.64
CA THR A 110 -2.85 -18.76 10.11
C THR A 110 -3.88 -17.92 9.39
N VAL A 111 -3.84 -16.59 9.53
CA VAL A 111 -4.84 -15.74 8.90
C VAL A 111 -4.75 -15.75 7.38
N LYS A 112 -5.89 -15.79 6.71
CA LYS A 112 -6.03 -15.54 5.28
C LYS A 112 -6.21 -14.04 5.06
N LEU A 113 -5.28 -13.45 4.35
CA LEU A 113 -5.31 -12.02 4.00
C LEU A 113 -5.65 -11.85 2.52
N VAL A 114 -6.66 -11.05 2.25
CA VAL A 114 -7.04 -10.65 0.90
C VAL A 114 -6.87 -9.14 0.76
N THR A 115 -6.11 -8.70 -0.25
CA THR A 115 -5.95 -7.28 -0.54
C THR A 115 -6.58 -6.91 -1.88
N SER A 116 -7.23 -5.74 -1.90
CA SER A 116 -7.67 -5.04 -3.11
C SER A 116 -6.74 -3.88 -3.37
N GLY A 117 -6.02 -3.95 -4.48
CA GLY A 117 -4.92 -3.07 -4.85
C GLY A 117 -3.59 -3.80 -4.88
N ALA A 118 -2.79 -3.54 -5.92
CA ALA A 118 -1.45 -4.09 -6.10
C ALA A 118 -0.45 -3.00 -6.54
N GLY A 119 -0.68 -1.77 -6.08
CA GLY A 119 0.22 -0.63 -6.30
C GLY A 119 1.27 -0.52 -5.19
N ALA A 120 2.02 0.60 -5.21
CA ALA A 120 3.13 0.86 -4.30
C ALA A 120 2.78 0.66 -2.82
N ALA A 121 1.69 1.25 -2.35
CA ALA A 121 1.23 1.14 -0.97
C ALA A 121 0.88 -0.31 -0.59
N ALA A 122 0.12 -0.99 -1.45
CA ALA A 122 -0.31 -2.37 -1.19
C ALA A 122 0.89 -3.32 -1.08
N LEU A 123 1.79 -3.30 -2.05
CA LEU A 123 2.97 -4.19 -2.07
C LEU A 123 3.91 -3.89 -0.88
N ALA A 124 4.10 -2.63 -0.51
CA ALA A 124 4.88 -2.26 0.67
C ALA A 124 4.22 -2.74 1.98
N CYS A 125 2.89 -2.61 2.11
CA CYS A 125 2.15 -3.16 3.25
C CYS A 125 2.34 -4.67 3.34
N LEU A 126 2.14 -5.39 2.24
CA LEU A 126 2.29 -6.85 2.21
C LEU A 126 3.72 -7.28 2.58
N GLY A 127 4.74 -6.59 2.06
CA GLY A 127 6.13 -6.83 2.41
C GLY A 127 6.43 -6.64 3.91
N LEU A 128 5.78 -5.67 4.57
CA LEU A 128 5.87 -5.51 6.02
C LEU A 128 5.09 -6.60 6.77
N LEU A 129 3.91 -6.96 6.32
CA LEU A 129 3.06 -7.98 6.95
C LEU A 129 3.71 -9.38 6.90
N LEU A 130 4.47 -9.70 5.84
CA LEU A 130 5.33 -10.89 5.79
C LEU A 130 6.35 -10.90 6.95
N LYS A 131 7.02 -9.76 7.18
CA LYS A 131 7.99 -9.60 8.28
C LYS A 131 7.32 -9.69 9.66
N LEU A 132 6.05 -9.36 9.76
CA LEU A 132 5.24 -9.51 10.96
C LEU A 132 4.66 -10.93 11.16
N GLY A 133 4.95 -11.84 10.23
CA GLY A 133 4.67 -13.27 10.38
C GLY A 133 3.46 -13.81 9.64
N ILE A 134 2.82 -13.02 8.76
CA ILE A 134 1.78 -13.54 7.86
C ILE A 134 2.46 -14.28 6.70
N PRO A 135 2.22 -15.59 6.50
CA PRO A 135 2.87 -16.36 5.43
C PRO A 135 2.43 -15.89 4.04
N ARG A 136 3.36 -15.91 3.07
CA ARG A 136 3.06 -15.51 1.68
C ARG A 136 1.92 -16.32 1.07
N GLU A 137 1.87 -17.60 1.33
CA GLU A 137 0.84 -18.52 0.85
C GLU A 137 -0.58 -18.19 1.34
N ASN A 138 -0.70 -17.40 2.40
CA ASN A 138 -1.97 -16.94 2.96
C ASN A 138 -2.38 -15.55 2.43
N ILE A 139 -1.55 -14.92 1.59
CA ILE A 139 -1.80 -13.58 1.04
C ILE A 139 -2.31 -13.68 -0.39
N TYR A 140 -3.51 -13.19 -0.63
CA TYR A 140 -4.13 -13.09 -1.96
C TYR A 140 -4.26 -11.65 -2.38
N VAL A 141 -3.84 -11.33 -3.59
CA VAL A 141 -3.81 -9.97 -4.13
C VAL A 141 -4.76 -9.84 -5.30
N THR A 142 -5.48 -8.72 -5.38
CA THR A 142 -6.27 -8.34 -6.56
C THR A 142 -5.88 -6.96 -7.04
N ASP A 143 -6.00 -6.75 -8.35
CA ASP A 143 -5.91 -5.44 -8.99
C ASP A 143 -7.02 -5.26 -10.04
N LEU A 144 -6.86 -4.31 -10.97
CA LEU A 144 -7.84 -4.03 -12.01
C LEU A 144 -8.10 -5.22 -12.95
N ALA A 145 -7.12 -6.10 -13.14
CA ALA A 145 -7.25 -7.34 -13.93
C ALA A 145 -7.70 -8.54 -13.08
N GLY A 146 -8.10 -8.32 -11.82
CA GLY A 146 -8.57 -9.37 -10.92
C GLY A 146 -7.45 -9.96 -10.04
N VAL A 147 -7.56 -11.25 -9.72
CA VAL A 147 -6.61 -11.94 -8.83
C VAL A 147 -5.23 -12.01 -9.46
N VAL A 148 -4.20 -11.80 -8.64
CA VAL A 148 -2.80 -12.04 -8.99
C VAL A 148 -2.51 -13.54 -8.81
N TYR A 149 -2.51 -14.29 -9.91
CA TYR A 149 -2.32 -15.74 -9.92
C TYR A 149 -1.09 -16.17 -10.72
N GLU A 150 -0.58 -17.35 -10.48
CA GLU A 150 0.55 -17.92 -11.20
C GLU A 150 0.24 -18.09 -12.70
N GLY A 151 1.12 -17.55 -13.56
CA GLY A 151 0.95 -17.57 -15.01
C GLY A 151 0.09 -16.42 -15.59
N ARG A 152 -0.42 -15.51 -14.75
CA ARG A 152 -1.04 -14.27 -15.25
C ARG A 152 0.03 -13.37 -15.90
N THR A 153 -0.28 -12.80 -17.05
CA THR A 153 0.62 -11.89 -17.78
C THR A 153 0.12 -10.43 -17.80
N GLU A 154 -1.19 -10.24 -17.69
CA GLU A 154 -1.81 -8.92 -17.75
C GLU A 154 -1.50 -8.11 -16.48
N LEU A 155 -1.05 -6.86 -16.65
CA LEU A 155 -0.72 -5.91 -15.57
C LEU A 155 0.24 -6.49 -14.51
N MET A 156 1.20 -7.33 -14.93
CA MET A 156 2.19 -7.96 -14.05
C MET A 156 3.53 -7.23 -14.10
N ASP A 157 4.21 -7.26 -12.97
CA ASP A 157 5.60 -6.86 -12.75
C ASP A 157 6.26 -7.84 -11.74
N GLU A 158 7.56 -7.68 -11.51
CA GLU A 158 8.32 -8.58 -10.61
C GLU A 158 7.81 -8.54 -9.17
N ASP A 159 7.42 -7.35 -8.68
CA ASP A 159 6.96 -7.15 -7.31
C ASP A 159 5.59 -7.83 -7.09
N LYS A 160 4.68 -7.76 -8.07
CA LYS A 160 3.40 -8.49 -8.05
C LYS A 160 3.58 -9.99 -8.21
N GLN A 161 4.50 -10.41 -9.09
CA GLN A 161 4.77 -11.83 -9.35
C GLN A 161 5.17 -12.58 -8.09
N PHE A 162 5.85 -11.90 -7.16
CA PHE A 162 6.19 -12.48 -5.86
C PHE A 162 4.95 -12.93 -5.06
N PHE A 163 3.82 -12.25 -5.20
CA PHE A 163 2.57 -12.56 -4.50
C PHE A 163 1.59 -13.42 -5.31
N ALA A 164 1.97 -13.85 -6.51
CA ALA A 164 1.10 -14.71 -7.32
C ALA A 164 0.82 -16.03 -6.62
N GLN A 165 -0.47 -16.43 -6.58
CA GLN A 165 -0.93 -17.66 -5.94
C GLN A 165 -1.38 -18.69 -6.95
N ASN A 166 -1.18 -19.96 -6.63
CA ASN A 166 -1.77 -21.07 -7.39
C ASN A 166 -3.26 -21.19 -7.00
N THR A 167 -4.12 -20.53 -7.75
CA THR A 167 -5.56 -20.50 -7.47
C THR A 167 -6.38 -20.43 -8.77
N PRO A 168 -7.54 -21.09 -8.84
CA PRO A 168 -8.48 -20.94 -9.95
C PRO A 168 -9.28 -19.64 -9.90
N ALA A 169 -9.29 -18.93 -8.74
CA ALA A 169 -10.04 -17.70 -8.56
C ALA A 169 -9.51 -16.57 -9.45
N ARG A 170 -10.41 -15.72 -9.95
CA ARG A 170 -10.09 -14.60 -10.84
C ARG A 170 -10.60 -13.26 -10.31
N THR A 171 -11.51 -13.27 -9.36
CA THR A 171 -12.17 -12.07 -8.83
C THR A 171 -12.02 -11.94 -7.32
N LEU A 172 -12.15 -10.71 -6.79
CA LEU A 172 -12.18 -10.46 -5.36
C LEU A 172 -13.28 -11.27 -4.66
N GLY A 173 -14.47 -11.37 -5.29
CA GLY A 173 -15.60 -12.09 -4.73
C GLY A 173 -15.38 -13.60 -4.56
N GLU A 174 -14.49 -14.18 -5.36
CA GLU A 174 -14.12 -15.60 -5.28
C GLU A 174 -13.09 -15.87 -4.18
N ILE A 175 -12.14 -14.96 -3.96
CA ILE A 175 -11.08 -15.19 -2.97
C ILE A 175 -11.40 -14.67 -1.57
N ILE A 176 -12.43 -13.82 -1.42
CA ILE A 176 -12.79 -13.20 -0.13
C ILE A 176 -13.43 -14.19 0.85
N GLU A 177 -13.96 -15.30 0.36
CA GLU A 177 -14.56 -16.35 1.18
C GLU A 177 -13.55 -16.86 2.22
N ASP A 178 -14.00 -16.95 3.48
CA ASP A 178 -13.17 -17.33 4.63
C ASP A 178 -11.92 -16.44 4.85
N ALA A 179 -11.88 -15.23 4.29
CA ALA A 179 -10.80 -14.29 4.58
C ALA A 179 -10.91 -13.74 6.01
N ASP A 180 -9.83 -13.82 6.76
CA ASP A 180 -9.70 -13.22 8.10
C ASP A 180 -9.47 -11.71 8.04
N VAL A 181 -8.76 -11.27 7.00
CA VAL A 181 -8.33 -9.88 6.82
C VAL A 181 -8.64 -9.43 5.40
N PHE A 182 -9.30 -8.29 5.28
CA PHE A 182 -9.37 -7.50 4.05
C PHE A 182 -8.52 -6.25 4.19
N LEU A 183 -7.61 -6.03 3.25
CA LEU A 183 -6.79 -4.82 3.15
C LEU A 183 -7.10 -4.11 1.84
N GLY A 184 -7.86 -3.01 1.91
CA GLY A 184 -8.25 -2.19 0.78
C GLY A 184 -7.28 -1.04 0.55
N LEU A 185 -6.64 -1.00 -0.60
CA LEU A 185 -5.71 0.04 -1.06
C LEU A 185 -5.95 0.30 -2.57
N SER A 186 -7.22 0.41 -2.97
CA SER A 186 -7.63 0.47 -4.37
C SER A 186 -8.62 1.61 -4.65
N ALA A 187 -9.91 1.29 -4.68
CA ALA A 187 -10.96 2.22 -5.06
C ALA A 187 -12.22 2.05 -4.19
N GLY A 188 -12.96 3.13 -4.03
CA GLY A 188 -14.19 3.14 -3.23
C GLY A 188 -15.23 2.15 -3.73
N GLY A 189 -15.91 1.49 -2.78
CA GLY A 189 -17.05 0.64 -3.03
C GLY A 189 -16.76 -0.71 -3.69
N VAL A 190 -15.52 -1.17 -3.75
CA VAL A 190 -15.17 -2.48 -4.36
C VAL A 190 -15.53 -3.65 -3.46
N LEU A 191 -15.47 -3.51 -2.14
CA LEU A 191 -15.90 -4.53 -1.21
C LEU A 191 -17.43 -4.44 -0.99
N LYS A 192 -18.16 -5.48 -1.37
CA LYS A 192 -19.61 -5.51 -1.29
C LYS A 192 -20.09 -6.18 0.01
N LYS A 193 -21.31 -5.84 0.47
CA LYS A 193 -21.93 -6.41 1.68
C LYS A 193 -22.04 -7.95 1.65
N ASP A 194 -22.31 -8.52 0.49
CA ASP A 194 -22.36 -9.98 0.31
C ASP A 194 -20.97 -10.63 0.44
N MET A 195 -19.91 -9.94 0.02
CA MET A 195 -18.53 -10.39 0.24
C MET A 195 -18.18 -10.36 1.72
N VAL A 196 -18.56 -9.31 2.47
CA VAL A 196 -18.32 -9.21 3.91
C VAL A 196 -19.00 -10.37 4.67
N ARG A 197 -20.20 -10.78 4.27
CA ARG A 197 -20.90 -11.94 4.87
C ARG A 197 -20.14 -13.24 4.72
N LYS A 198 -19.33 -13.40 3.66
CA LYS A 198 -18.56 -14.62 3.36
C LYS A 198 -17.22 -14.68 4.07
N MET A 199 -16.75 -13.59 4.67
CA MET A 199 -15.50 -13.57 5.41
C MET A 199 -15.56 -14.45 6.66
N ALA A 200 -14.42 -14.84 7.17
CA ALA A 200 -14.26 -15.61 8.41
C ALA A 200 -14.91 -14.89 9.62
N ALA A 201 -15.08 -15.59 10.72
CA ALA A 201 -15.55 -14.99 11.97
C ALA A 201 -14.60 -13.88 12.46
N ARG A 202 -15.16 -12.80 13.00
CA ARG A 202 -14.39 -11.63 13.48
C ARG A 202 -13.39 -11.10 12.43
N PRO A 203 -13.86 -10.76 11.21
CA PRO A 203 -12.97 -10.31 10.16
C PRO A 203 -12.41 -8.92 10.49
N ILE A 204 -11.17 -8.71 10.11
CA ILE A 204 -10.50 -7.40 10.16
C ILE A 204 -10.66 -6.75 8.79
N ILE A 205 -11.21 -5.52 8.75
CA ILE A 205 -11.46 -4.80 7.51
C ILE A 205 -10.77 -3.45 7.55
N PHE A 206 -9.69 -3.31 6.78
CA PHE A 206 -8.99 -2.05 6.54
C PHE A 206 -9.35 -1.53 5.15
N ALA A 207 -10.29 -0.60 5.08
CA ALA A 207 -10.75 0.03 3.84
C ALA A 207 -10.13 1.43 3.73
N LEU A 208 -9.01 1.55 3.03
CA LEU A 208 -8.12 2.71 3.08
C LEU A 208 -8.13 3.58 1.82
N ALA A 209 -9.00 3.29 0.85
CA ALA A 209 -9.11 4.09 -0.37
C ALA A 209 -9.61 5.51 -0.07
N ASN A 210 -9.08 6.47 -0.80
CA ASN A 210 -9.42 7.90 -0.69
C ASN A 210 -10.03 8.43 -2.00
N PRO A 211 -11.03 9.33 -1.93
CA PRO A 211 -11.71 9.86 -0.73
C PRO A 211 -12.78 8.93 -0.17
N ASN A 212 -13.21 7.93 -0.94
CA ASN A 212 -14.23 6.96 -0.54
C ASN A 212 -13.57 5.61 -0.26
N PRO A 213 -13.82 4.99 0.90
CA PRO A 213 -13.25 3.69 1.23
C PRO A 213 -13.87 2.55 0.38
N GLU A 214 -13.22 1.40 0.34
CA GLU A 214 -13.71 0.20 -0.35
C GLU A 214 -15.09 -0.25 0.14
N ILE A 215 -15.40 0.02 1.40
CA ILE A 215 -16.72 -0.14 2.02
C ILE A 215 -16.82 0.82 3.20
N LEU A 216 -18.02 1.35 3.44
CA LEU A 216 -18.28 2.19 4.61
C LEU A 216 -18.49 1.34 5.88
N PRO A 217 -18.05 1.81 7.06
CA PRO A 217 -18.26 1.10 8.32
C PRO A 217 -19.73 0.78 8.60
N GLU A 218 -20.66 1.67 8.22
CA GLU A 218 -22.10 1.49 8.36
C GLU A 218 -22.60 0.31 7.52
N ASP A 219 -22.05 0.12 6.33
CA ASP A 219 -22.40 -0.97 5.45
C ASP A 219 -21.93 -2.31 6.00
N VAL A 220 -20.71 -2.35 6.58
CA VAL A 220 -20.23 -3.55 7.30
C VAL A 220 -21.12 -3.88 8.46
N LYS A 221 -21.41 -2.90 9.35
CA LYS A 221 -22.26 -3.08 10.52
C LYS A 221 -23.70 -3.47 10.18
N SER A 222 -24.21 -3.11 8.98
CA SER A 222 -25.53 -3.52 8.52
C SER A 222 -25.66 -5.02 8.22
N VAL A 223 -24.55 -5.74 8.10
CA VAL A 223 -24.51 -7.16 7.69
C VAL A 223 -23.76 -8.07 8.66
N ARG A 224 -22.91 -7.50 9.55
CA ARG A 224 -22.19 -8.21 10.62
C ARG A 224 -21.89 -7.26 11.77
N ASP A 225 -21.95 -7.78 12.98
CA ASP A 225 -21.66 -7.08 14.24
C ASP A 225 -20.30 -7.47 14.85
N ASP A 226 -19.67 -8.54 14.34
CA ASP A 226 -18.41 -9.09 14.85
C ASP A 226 -17.16 -8.56 14.11
N ALA A 227 -17.31 -7.72 13.07
CA ALA A 227 -16.21 -7.18 12.30
C ALA A 227 -15.43 -6.07 13.08
N ILE A 228 -14.12 -6.01 12.84
CA ILE A 228 -13.16 -5.10 13.43
C ILE A 228 -12.62 -4.17 12.34
#